data_9a44a11202cf34df8d4260218df2a03c
#
_entry.id   9a44a11202cf34df8d4260218df2a03c
#
_cell.length_a   1.000
_cell.length_b   1.000
_cell.length_c   1.000
_cell.angle_alpha   90.00
_cell.angle_beta   90.00
_cell.angle_gamma   90.00
#
_symmetry.space_group_name_H-M   'P 1'
#
loop_
_entity.id
_entity.type
_entity.pdbx_description
1 polymer ?
#
loop_
_entity_poly.entity_id
_entity_poly.type
_entity_poly.pdbx_seq_one_letter_code
_entity_poly.pdbx_strand_id
1 'polypeptide(L)'
;MRARGFTHVSVSATDLEESVRFYRDFFGMEEIPSPDFSGPVRWLRVGDLQLHLFLDEDPAPARHHFALDVDDFEAAYERAEELGVRDEGSYSTVRELPDGAVQMYLRDPAGNLVEVNWPDVKTLDREVIPEIQKIGGDPDAVLYLRR
;
A
#
# COMPACT_ATOMS: atom_id res chain seq x y z
N MET A 1 -26.34 -2.56 -15.60
CA MET A 1 -25.30 -1.61 -15.16
C MET A 1 -24.09 -2.40 -14.71
N ARG A 2 -22.87 -1.99 -15.05
CA ARG A 2 -21.62 -2.65 -14.62
C ARG A 2 -20.62 -1.59 -14.14
N ALA A 3 -19.95 -1.84 -13.00
CA ALA A 3 -18.75 -1.10 -12.64
C ALA A 3 -17.65 -1.40 -13.68
N ARG A 4 -16.90 -0.39 -14.09
CA ARG A 4 -15.85 -0.53 -15.10
C ARG A 4 -14.45 -0.57 -14.52
N GLY A 5 -14.30 -0.11 -13.28
CA GLY A 5 -13.02 -0.07 -12.57
C GLY A 5 -13.07 0.91 -11.41
N PHE A 6 -11.97 0.99 -10.70
CA PHE A 6 -11.73 2.02 -9.69
C PHE A 6 -11.17 3.28 -10.36
N THR A 7 -11.50 4.44 -9.83
CA THR A 7 -10.90 5.74 -10.22
C THR A 7 -9.92 6.24 -9.18
N HIS A 8 -10.21 5.98 -7.91
CA HIS A 8 -9.38 6.43 -6.79
C HIS A 8 -9.65 5.60 -5.54
N VAL A 9 -8.74 5.74 -4.60
CA VAL A 9 -8.89 5.33 -3.19
C VAL A 9 -8.83 6.60 -2.34
N SER A 10 -9.67 6.69 -1.31
CA SER A 10 -9.72 7.80 -0.37
C SER A 10 -9.39 7.31 1.03
N VAL A 11 -8.44 7.97 1.70
CA VAL A 11 -8.04 7.64 3.07
C VAL A 11 -7.90 8.91 3.91
N SER A 12 -8.08 8.76 5.22
CA SER A 12 -7.92 9.86 6.16
C SER A 12 -6.43 10.19 6.38
N ALA A 13 -6.17 11.45 6.70
CA ALA A 13 -4.89 11.95 7.15
C ALA A 13 -5.10 12.83 8.39
N THR A 14 -4.29 12.64 9.42
CA THR A 14 -4.28 13.51 10.61
C THR A 14 -3.45 14.76 10.39
N ASP A 15 -2.48 14.68 9.49
CA ASP A 15 -1.67 15.78 8.96
C ASP A 15 -1.47 15.55 7.45
N LEU A 16 -2.07 16.41 6.63
CA LEU A 16 -2.02 16.27 5.17
C LEU A 16 -0.61 16.41 4.60
N GLU A 17 0.19 17.33 5.14
CA GLU A 17 1.57 17.55 4.66
C GLU A 17 2.46 16.33 4.98
N GLU A 18 2.33 15.76 6.16
CA GLU A 18 3.06 14.56 6.55
C GLU A 18 2.66 13.36 5.68
N SER A 19 1.37 13.16 5.45
CA SER A 19 0.86 12.08 4.59
C SER A 19 1.28 12.25 3.13
N VAL A 20 1.19 13.46 2.56
CA VAL A 20 1.68 13.74 1.19
C VAL A 20 3.18 13.42 1.09
N ARG A 21 3.97 13.85 2.08
CA ARG A 21 5.41 13.59 2.11
C ARG A 21 5.70 12.09 2.15
N PHE A 22 4.98 11.32 2.96
CA PHE A 22 5.13 9.87 3.04
C PHE A 22 4.89 9.20 1.69
N TYR A 23 3.76 9.46 1.04
CA TYR A 23 3.43 8.82 -0.24
C TYR A 23 4.33 9.27 -1.39
N ARG A 24 4.75 10.53 -1.39
CA ARG A 24 5.71 11.04 -2.37
C ARG A 24 7.10 10.42 -2.18
N ASP A 25 7.63 10.43 -0.96
CA ASP A 25 9.02 10.08 -0.69
C ASP A 25 9.23 8.56 -0.62
N PHE A 26 8.20 7.81 -0.18
CA PHE A 26 8.26 6.35 -0.12
C PHE A 26 7.87 5.68 -1.45
N PHE A 27 6.77 6.13 -2.06
CA PHE A 27 6.17 5.48 -3.23
C PHE A 27 6.32 6.28 -4.53
N GLY A 28 6.99 7.42 -4.53
CA GLY A 28 7.19 8.23 -5.72
C GLY A 28 5.90 8.83 -6.30
N MET A 29 4.84 8.95 -5.48
CA MET A 29 3.58 9.53 -5.96
C MET A 29 3.72 11.01 -6.23
N GLU A 30 3.07 11.48 -7.29
CA GLU A 30 3.04 12.89 -7.68
C GLU A 30 1.78 13.57 -7.14
N GLU A 31 1.93 14.69 -6.46
CA GLU A 31 0.78 15.51 -6.08
C GLU A 31 0.18 16.17 -7.30
N ILE A 32 -1.14 16.10 -7.44
CA ILE A 32 -1.90 16.69 -8.54
C ILE A 32 -2.94 17.69 -8.01
N PRO A 33 -3.43 18.62 -8.85
CA PRO A 33 -4.45 19.57 -8.43
C PRO A 33 -5.70 18.87 -7.91
N SER A 34 -6.23 19.37 -6.79
CA SER A 34 -7.51 18.93 -6.21
C SER A 34 -8.55 20.03 -6.33
N PRO A 35 -9.84 19.68 -6.52
CA PRO A 35 -10.92 20.66 -6.47
C PRO A 35 -11.03 21.33 -5.10
N ASP A 36 -11.68 22.47 -5.07
CA ASP A 36 -11.99 23.18 -3.83
C ASP A 36 -13.25 22.57 -3.20
N PHE A 37 -13.03 21.66 -2.25
CA PHE A 37 -14.08 21.06 -1.44
C PHE A 37 -14.31 21.85 -0.16
N SER A 38 -15.38 21.55 0.56
CA SER A 38 -15.70 22.17 1.85
C SER A 38 -14.71 21.86 2.98
N GLY A 39 -13.77 20.94 2.77
CA GLY A 39 -12.71 20.57 3.72
C GLY A 39 -11.37 20.38 3.03
N PRO A 40 -10.24 20.39 3.80
CA PRO A 40 -8.92 20.20 3.25
C PRO A 40 -8.73 18.82 2.66
N VAL A 41 -8.31 18.76 1.40
CA VAL A 41 -7.98 17.52 0.67
C VAL A 41 -6.70 17.69 -0.13
N ARG A 42 -6.01 16.60 -0.39
CA ARG A 42 -4.84 16.53 -1.29
C ARG A 42 -4.96 15.29 -2.17
N TRP A 43 -4.67 15.43 -3.44
CA TRP A 43 -4.73 14.37 -4.40
C TRP A 43 -3.36 13.99 -4.91
N LEU A 44 -3.10 12.70 -5.05
CA LEU A 44 -1.86 12.13 -5.54
C LEU A 44 -2.15 11.17 -6.69
N ARG A 45 -1.25 11.14 -7.67
CA ARG A 45 -1.29 10.18 -8.77
C ARG A 45 -0.56 8.90 -8.39
N VAL A 46 -1.17 7.76 -8.70
CA VAL A 46 -0.58 6.42 -8.62
C VAL A 46 -0.95 5.65 -9.88
N GLY A 47 0.00 5.48 -10.82
CA GLY A 47 -0.30 4.92 -12.13
C GLY A 47 -1.42 5.69 -12.83
N ASP A 48 -2.48 4.97 -13.24
CA ASP A 48 -3.68 5.53 -13.87
C ASP A 48 -4.81 5.87 -12.86
N LEU A 49 -4.54 5.72 -11.58
CA LEU A 49 -5.49 5.98 -10.49
C LEU A 49 -5.03 7.16 -9.63
N GLN A 50 -5.81 7.45 -8.63
CA GLN A 50 -5.53 8.53 -7.69
C GLN A 50 -5.66 8.04 -6.25
N LEU A 51 -4.84 8.59 -5.37
CA LEU A 51 -5.00 8.52 -3.92
C LEU A 51 -5.48 9.89 -3.43
N HIS A 52 -6.62 9.90 -2.76
CA HIS A 52 -7.17 11.11 -2.15
C HIS A 52 -6.95 11.08 -0.64
N LEU A 53 -6.38 12.14 -0.12
CA LEU A 53 -6.18 12.35 1.30
C LEU A 53 -7.14 13.44 1.78
N PHE A 54 -7.88 13.17 2.84
CA PHE A 54 -8.74 14.17 3.49
C PHE A 54 -8.38 14.27 4.97
N LEU A 55 -8.46 15.49 5.49
CA LEU A 55 -8.15 15.75 6.90
C LEU A 55 -9.25 15.15 7.79
N ASP A 56 -8.86 14.26 8.68
CA ASP A 56 -9.76 13.62 9.64
C ASP A 56 -8.96 13.26 10.90
N GLU A 57 -9.50 13.61 12.06
CA GLU A 57 -8.89 13.31 13.35
C GLU A 57 -9.27 11.91 13.87
N ASP A 58 -10.27 11.27 13.28
CA ASP A 58 -10.67 9.93 13.66
C ASP A 58 -9.60 8.90 13.28
N PRO A 59 -9.37 7.88 14.13
CA PRO A 59 -8.40 6.83 13.83
C PRO A 59 -8.75 6.08 12.53
N ALA A 60 -7.73 5.77 11.74
CA ALA A 60 -7.91 4.92 10.58
C ALA A 60 -8.45 3.54 10.98
N PRO A 61 -9.35 2.92 10.19
CA PRO A 61 -9.82 1.56 10.45
C PRO A 61 -8.68 0.55 10.49
N ALA A 62 -8.65 -0.27 11.52
CA ALA A 62 -7.51 -1.15 11.81
C ALA A 62 -7.17 -2.16 10.70
N ARG A 63 -8.15 -2.56 9.88
CA ARG A 63 -8.01 -3.63 8.88
C ARG A 63 -8.34 -3.19 7.45
N HIS A 64 -9.00 -2.06 7.27
CA HIS A 64 -9.23 -1.52 5.94
C HIS A 64 -7.89 -1.12 5.32
N HIS A 65 -7.65 -1.52 4.09
CA HIS A 65 -6.41 -1.25 3.40
C HIS A 65 -6.62 -1.10 1.90
N PHE A 66 -5.64 -0.56 1.25
CA PHE A 66 -5.47 -0.62 -0.18
C PHE A 66 -4.09 -1.20 -0.49
N ALA A 67 -3.94 -1.71 -1.69
CA ALA A 67 -2.74 -2.40 -2.11
C ALA A 67 -2.06 -1.68 -3.27
N LEU A 68 -0.74 -1.62 -3.21
CA LEU A 68 0.13 -1.04 -4.22
C LEU A 68 1.02 -2.11 -4.81
N ASP A 69 1.09 -2.15 -6.13
CA ASP A 69 2.13 -2.84 -6.87
C ASP A 69 3.34 -1.91 -6.99
N VAL A 70 4.53 -2.42 -6.73
CA VAL A 70 5.78 -1.63 -6.75
C VAL A 70 6.76 -2.20 -7.76
N ASP A 71 7.67 -1.39 -8.22
CA ASP A 71 8.71 -1.79 -9.16
C ASP A 71 9.95 -2.41 -8.51
N ASP A 72 10.10 -2.22 -7.18
CA ASP A 72 11.19 -2.79 -6.38
C ASP A 72 10.69 -3.12 -4.96
N PHE A 73 10.36 -4.38 -4.74
CA PHE A 73 9.83 -4.85 -3.46
C PHE A 73 10.91 -4.93 -2.37
N GLU A 74 12.14 -5.29 -2.75
CA GLU A 74 13.25 -5.38 -1.80
C GLU A 74 13.61 -4.00 -1.27
N ALA A 75 13.72 -3.00 -2.16
CA ALA A 75 13.93 -1.61 -1.74
C ALA A 75 12.79 -1.08 -0.87
N ALA A 76 11.53 -1.44 -1.17
CA ALA A 76 10.39 -1.08 -0.34
C ALA A 76 10.47 -1.74 1.05
N TYR A 77 10.89 -3.01 1.12
CA TYR A 77 11.08 -3.72 2.38
C TYR A 77 12.18 -3.07 3.24
N GLU A 78 13.36 -2.88 2.68
CA GLU A 78 14.49 -2.24 3.38
C GLU A 78 14.12 -0.84 3.88
N ARG A 79 13.46 -0.05 3.03
CA ARG A 79 13.01 1.30 3.38
C ARG A 79 11.97 1.29 4.51
N ALA A 80 11.05 0.33 4.49
CA ALA A 80 10.05 0.17 5.53
C ALA A 80 10.67 -0.20 6.88
N GLU A 81 11.67 -1.08 6.88
CA GLU A 81 12.46 -1.41 8.06
C GLU A 81 13.22 -0.19 8.60
N GLU A 82 13.93 0.51 7.73
CA GLU A 82 14.72 1.70 8.08
C GLU A 82 13.86 2.81 8.73
N LEU A 83 12.65 3.02 8.20
CA LEU A 83 11.71 4.03 8.71
C LEU A 83 10.85 3.53 9.88
N GLY A 84 10.87 2.23 10.18
CA GLY A 84 10.04 1.63 11.22
C GLY A 84 8.54 1.74 10.93
N VAL A 85 8.13 1.66 9.66
CA VAL A 85 6.73 1.83 9.23
C VAL A 85 6.01 0.53 8.90
N ARG A 86 6.67 -0.63 9.04
CA ARG A 86 5.97 -1.92 8.90
C ARG A 86 4.93 -2.09 9.98
N ASP A 87 3.81 -2.74 9.64
CA ASP A 87 2.82 -3.12 10.66
C ASP A 87 3.45 -4.07 11.67
N GLU A 88 3.29 -3.78 12.95
CA GLU A 88 3.82 -4.59 14.07
C GLU A 88 2.74 -5.50 14.68
N GLY A 89 1.51 -5.40 14.21
CA GLY A 89 0.37 -6.15 14.70
C GLY A 89 0.06 -7.40 13.88
N SER A 90 -1.21 -7.57 13.54
CA SER A 90 -1.73 -8.75 12.84
C SER A 90 -1.20 -8.92 11.40
N TYR A 91 -0.61 -7.87 10.83
CA TYR A 91 -0.08 -7.84 9.46
C TYR A 91 1.44 -7.69 9.41
N SER A 92 2.14 -8.09 10.48
CA SER A 92 3.60 -7.94 10.60
C SER A 92 4.41 -8.90 9.72
N THR A 93 3.79 -9.99 9.25
CA THR A 93 4.48 -11.04 8.49
C THR A 93 4.48 -10.74 6.99
N VAL A 94 5.64 -10.87 6.34
CA VAL A 94 5.72 -10.94 4.88
C VAL A 94 5.23 -12.31 4.43
N ARG A 95 4.28 -12.37 3.51
CA ARG A 95 3.58 -13.59 3.12
C ARG A 95 3.77 -13.91 1.65
N GLU A 96 4.07 -15.19 1.37
CA GLU A 96 3.94 -15.76 0.04
C GLU A 96 2.56 -16.40 -0.11
N LEU A 97 1.81 -15.97 -1.10
CA LEU A 97 0.48 -16.47 -1.44
C LEU A 97 0.56 -17.78 -2.25
N PRO A 98 -0.55 -18.53 -2.39
CA PRO A 98 -0.56 -19.78 -3.16
C PRO A 98 -0.11 -19.65 -4.61
N ASP A 99 -0.32 -18.51 -5.25
CA ASP A 99 0.10 -18.19 -6.62
C ASP A 99 1.56 -17.72 -6.74
N GLY A 100 2.27 -17.60 -5.62
CA GLY A 100 3.64 -17.12 -5.55
C GLY A 100 3.79 -15.60 -5.43
N ALA A 101 2.69 -14.85 -5.39
CA ALA A 101 2.73 -13.43 -5.08
C ALA A 101 3.14 -13.19 -3.63
N VAL A 102 3.71 -12.02 -3.35
CA VAL A 102 4.19 -11.66 -2.01
C VAL A 102 3.51 -10.39 -1.53
N GLN A 103 3.18 -10.36 -0.24
CA GLN A 103 2.54 -9.23 0.43
C GLN A 103 3.35 -8.78 1.64
N MET A 104 3.45 -7.47 1.81
CA MET A 104 3.96 -6.79 2.98
C MET A 104 2.99 -5.68 3.38
N TYR A 105 2.90 -5.34 4.66
CA TYR A 105 2.00 -4.30 5.15
C TYR A 105 2.73 -3.21 5.92
N LEU A 106 2.37 -1.97 5.62
CA LEU A 106 2.91 -0.75 6.22
C LEU A 106 1.79 0.04 6.91
N ARG A 107 2.19 0.94 7.81
CA ARG A 107 1.32 1.99 8.33
C ARG A 107 1.78 3.34 7.81
N ASP A 108 0.87 4.09 7.22
CA ASP A 108 1.12 5.48 6.87
C ASP A 108 1.11 6.38 8.11
N PRO A 109 1.43 7.68 8.02
CA PRO A 109 1.47 8.57 9.18
C PRO A 109 0.16 8.72 9.95
N ALA A 110 -0.98 8.48 9.32
CA ALA A 110 -2.30 8.50 9.95
C ALA A 110 -2.74 7.13 10.50
N GLY A 111 -1.90 6.10 10.34
CA GLY A 111 -2.20 4.73 10.74
C GLY A 111 -2.99 3.92 9.72
N ASN A 112 -3.21 4.42 8.50
CA ASN A 112 -3.83 3.61 7.44
C ASN A 112 -2.94 2.43 7.10
N LEU A 113 -3.58 1.26 6.92
CA LEU A 113 -2.89 0.05 6.48
C LEU A 113 -2.67 0.11 4.97
N VAL A 114 -1.42 -0.03 4.55
CA VAL A 114 -1.03 -0.06 3.13
C VAL A 114 -0.39 -1.40 2.84
N GLU A 115 -0.97 -2.14 1.91
CA GLU A 115 -0.41 -3.39 1.40
C GLU A 115 0.53 -3.10 0.24
N VAL A 116 1.70 -3.72 0.24
CA VAL A 116 2.67 -3.66 -0.86
C VAL A 116 2.81 -5.06 -1.44
N ASN A 117 2.66 -5.18 -2.75
CA ASN A 117 2.61 -6.45 -3.46
C ASN A 117 3.75 -6.63 -4.45
N TRP A 118 4.11 -7.90 -4.65
CA TRP A 118 5.07 -8.35 -5.65
C TRP A 118 4.58 -9.62 -6.34
N PRO A 119 4.73 -9.76 -7.67
CA PRO A 119 4.06 -10.86 -8.38
C PRO A 119 4.73 -12.23 -8.26
N ASP A 120 6.05 -12.31 -8.00
CA ASP A 120 6.77 -13.60 -8.01
C ASP A 120 7.87 -13.67 -6.96
N VAL A 121 7.64 -14.46 -5.92
CA VAL A 121 8.58 -14.70 -4.83
C VAL A 121 9.94 -15.23 -5.28
N LYS A 122 10.00 -15.92 -6.44
CA LYS A 122 11.24 -16.51 -6.95
C LYS A 122 12.24 -15.48 -7.44
N THR A 123 11.79 -14.25 -7.67
CA THR A 123 12.65 -13.13 -8.10
C THR A 123 13.21 -12.34 -6.93
N LEU A 124 12.80 -12.66 -5.69
CA LEU A 124 13.24 -11.98 -4.48
C LEU A 124 14.44 -12.69 -3.83
N ASP A 125 15.37 -11.90 -3.32
CA ASP A 125 16.51 -12.38 -2.55
C ASP A 125 16.10 -12.70 -1.11
N ARG A 126 16.23 -13.97 -0.72
CA ARG A 126 15.91 -14.46 0.63
C ARG A 126 16.91 -14.01 1.69
N GLU A 127 18.06 -13.49 1.31
CA GLU A 127 19.00 -12.87 2.24
C GLU A 127 18.53 -11.46 2.61
N VAL A 128 17.87 -10.75 1.68
CA VAL A 128 17.25 -9.43 1.93
C VAL A 128 15.98 -9.58 2.75
N ILE A 129 15.13 -10.56 2.42
CA ILE A 129 13.83 -10.78 3.10
C ILE A 129 13.78 -12.21 3.64
N PRO A 130 14.40 -12.49 4.79
CA PRO A 130 14.51 -13.85 5.32
C PRO A 130 13.21 -14.42 5.90
N GLU A 131 12.27 -13.57 6.32
CA GLU A 131 11.08 -13.96 7.06
C GLU A 131 9.83 -14.22 6.19
N ILE A 132 9.97 -14.38 4.87
CA ILE A 132 8.81 -14.70 4.02
C ILE A 132 8.19 -16.03 4.44
N GLN A 133 6.92 -16.00 4.81
CA GLN A 133 6.14 -17.17 5.20
C GLN A 133 5.15 -17.54 4.10
N LYS A 134 5.21 -18.79 3.66
CA LYS A 134 4.23 -19.33 2.71
C LYS A 134 2.93 -19.62 3.44
N ILE A 135 1.82 -19.13 2.89
CA ILE A 135 0.47 -19.49 3.34
C ILE A 135 -0.18 -20.49 2.40
N GLY A 136 -1.04 -21.34 2.96
CA GLY A 136 -1.84 -22.29 2.19
C GLY A 136 -3.12 -21.62 1.66
N GLY A 137 -3.84 -22.35 0.82
CA GLY A 137 -5.12 -21.94 0.28
C GLY A 137 -5.40 -22.56 -1.08
N ASP A 138 -6.43 -22.06 -1.73
CA ASP A 138 -6.79 -22.47 -3.07
C ASP A 138 -5.67 -22.06 -4.06
N PRO A 139 -5.08 -23.01 -4.81
CA PRO A 139 -4.01 -22.70 -5.75
C PRO A 139 -4.47 -21.82 -6.93
N ASP A 140 -5.78 -21.73 -7.18
CA ASP A 140 -6.37 -20.87 -8.20
C ASP A 140 -6.67 -19.45 -7.69
N ALA A 141 -6.45 -19.18 -6.41
CA ALA A 141 -6.52 -17.84 -5.85
C ALA A 141 -5.31 -17.02 -6.31
N VAL A 142 -5.51 -16.08 -7.21
CA VAL A 142 -4.46 -15.23 -7.78
C VAL A 142 -4.64 -13.78 -7.34
N LEU A 143 -3.55 -13.14 -6.91
CA LEU A 143 -3.57 -11.73 -6.54
C LEU A 143 -3.64 -10.82 -7.77
N TYR A 144 -2.85 -11.16 -8.80
CA TYR A 144 -2.79 -10.38 -10.04
C TYR A 144 -3.71 -10.99 -11.09
N LEU A 145 -4.84 -10.36 -11.32
CA LEU A 145 -5.69 -10.73 -12.45
C LEU A 145 -4.98 -10.40 -13.76
N ARG A 146 -4.98 -11.32 -14.70
CA ARG A 146 -4.41 -11.07 -16.03
C ARG A 146 -5.14 -9.88 -16.67
N ARG A 147 -4.35 -8.93 -17.13
CA ARG A 147 -4.82 -7.79 -17.92
C ARG A 147 -5.03 -8.21 -19.37
#